data_bd510e88e43e67f73c7ea262a1b02d94
#
_entry.id   bd510e88e43e67f73c7ea262a1b02d94
#
_cell.length_a   1.000
_cell.length_b   1.000
_cell.length_c   1.000
_cell.angle_alpha   90.00
_cell.angle_beta   90.00
_cell.angle_gamma   90.00
#
_symmetry.space_group_name_H-M   'P 1'
#
loop_
_entity.id
_entity.type
_entity.pdbx_description
1 polymer ?
#
loop_
_entity_poly.entity_id
_entity_poly.type
_entity_poly.pdbx_seq_one_letter_code
_entity_poly.pdbx_strand_id
1 'polypeptide(L)'
;MKDYLLRDTLPDYTVSRQDILKLVQKSDPLFREGQLKGLLSYIIENSKLEHIGRNQYRKVLDSVNTTKYENQYTDIALQIISIMEEEFPLIEYRIWEFRWLNEFLNHQIGRNYIFLEVEKDGCEFVFERIVSEFAGKVLLKPDLNQILRYGIDNSIIIDRLISESPKGRNNQHQLAIEKLIVDLFANKRLKEMLSFGDYPAALEAIFSLYEVDQVKMFRYARRRNKERELREFLQNKTNIELKVG
;
A
#
# COMPACT_ATOMS: atom_id res chain seq x y z
N MET A 1 23.05 -0.44 -25.30
CA MET A 1 23.28 -1.72 -25.99
C MET A 1 23.87 -2.83 -25.12
N LYS A 2 24.07 -2.62 -23.80
CA LYS A 2 24.67 -3.63 -22.88
C LYS A 2 23.69 -4.21 -21.83
N ASP A 3 22.46 -3.75 -21.80
CA ASP A 3 21.49 -4.06 -20.72
C ASP A 3 20.86 -5.45 -20.80
N TYR A 4 20.56 -5.91 -22.00
CA TYR A 4 19.90 -7.21 -22.18
C TYR A 4 20.84 -8.41 -22.03
N LEU A 5 22.14 -8.21 -22.19
CA LEU A 5 23.14 -9.30 -22.08
C LEU A 5 23.32 -9.81 -20.64
N LEU A 6 23.06 -8.98 -19.64
CA LEU A 6 23.19 -9.37 -18.23
C LEU A 6 21.89 -9.88 -17.60
N ARG A 7 20.74 -9.46 -18.13
CA ARG A 7 19.44 -9.82 -17.58
C ARG A 7 19.17 -11.32 -17.67
N ASP A 8 19.49 -11.93 -18.81
CA ASP A 8 19.20 -13.33 -19.07
C ASP A 8 20.36 -14.28 -18.69
N THR A 9 21.55 -13.75 -18.40
CA THR A 9 22.74 -14.54 -18.09
C THR A 9 23.07 -14.59 -16.61
N LEU A 10 22.55 -13.67 -15.79
CA LEU A 10 22.76 -13.72 -14.34
C LEU A 10 21.88 -14.77 -13.71
N PRO A 11 22.46 -15.70 -12.93
CA PRO A 11 21.67 -16.70 -12.21
C PRO A 11 20.82 -16.07 -11.08
N ASP A 12 19.75 -16.73 -10.70
CA ASP A 12 18.82 -16.28 -9.65
C ASP A 12 19.36 -16.49 -8.22
N TYR A 13 20.64 -16.80 -8.07
CA TYR A 13 21.32 -16.93 -6.79
C TYR A 13 22.40 -15.83 -6.63
N THR A 14 22.97 -15.76 -5.43
CA THR A 14 24.04 -14.80 -5.09
C THR A 14 25.29 -15.05 -5.94
N VAL A 15 25.78 -14.01 -6.60
CA VAL A 15 26.99 -14.04 -7.42
C VAL A 15 28.07 -13.11 -6.87
N SER A 16 29.31 -13.52 -7.00
CA SER A 16 30.43 -12.68 -6.64
C SER A 16 30.78 -11.69 -7.76
N ARG A 17 31.51 -10.62 -7.39
CA ARG A 17 32.06 -9.68 -8.36
C ARG A 17 32.89 -10.37 -9.48
N GLN A 18 33.62 -11.44 -9.13
CA GLN A 18 34.42 -12.20 -10.10
C GLN A 18 33.54 -13.02 -11.04
N ASP A 19 32.44 -13.59 -10.54
CA ASP A 19 31.51 -14.35 -11.39
C ASP A 19 30.83 -13.43 -12.39
N ILE A 20 30.44 -12.22 -11.98
CA ILE A 20 29.90 -11.21 -12.89
C ILE A 20 30.93 -10.82 -13.96
N LEU A 21 32.21 -10.62 -13.58
CA LEU A 21 33.27 -10.34 -14.53
C LEU A 21 33.39 -11.45 -15.59
N LYS A 22 33.43 -12.71 -15.16
CA LYS A 22 33.50 -13.88 -16.06
C LYS A 22 32.32 -13.95 -17.00
N LEU A 23 31.10 -13.70 -16.48
CA LEU A 23 29.88 -13.70 -17.29
C LEU A 23 29.92 -12.61 -18.37
N VAL A 24 30.36 -11.40 -17.99
CA VAL A 24 30.48 -10.28 -18.94
C VAL A 24 31.56 -10.57 -19.98
N GLN A 25 32.70 -11.11 -19.57
CA GLN A 25 33.80 -11.45 -20.51
C GLN A 25 33.44 -12.60 -21.45
N LYS A 26 32.54 -13.49 -21.05
CA LYS A 26 32.01 -14.53 -21.94
C LYS A 26 31.20 -13.94 -23.12
N SER A 27 30.53 -12.81 -22.85
CA SER A 27 29.69 -12.10 -23.84
C SER A 27 30.46 -10.99 -24.57
N ASP A 28 31.47 -10.39 -23.92
CA ASP A 28 32.35 -9.35 -24.45
C ASP A 28 33.81 -9.64 -24.02
N PRO A 29 34.56 -10.41 -24.83
CA PRO A 29 35.93 -10.79 -24.50
C PRO A 29 36.92 -9.63 -24.34
N LEU A 30 36.57 -8.43 -24.84
CA LEU A 30 37.38 -7.22 -24.72
C LEU A 30 37.10 -6.42 -23.45
N PHE A 31 36.13 -6.85 -22.65
CA PHE A 31 35.75 -6.16 -21.40
C PHE A 31 36.84 -6.27 -20.33
N ARG A 32 37.32 -5.12 -19.85
CA ARG A 32 38.40 -5.04 -18.87
C ARG A 32 37.84 -4.93 -17.45
N GLU A 33 38.52 -5.54 -16.48
CA GLU A 33 38.15 -5.51 -15.06
C GLU A 33 37.94 -4.08 -14.51
N GLY A 34 38.75 -3.11 -14.97
CA GLY A 34 38.60 -1.71 -14.58
C GLY A 34 37.26 -1.09 -14.93
N GLN A 35 36.56 -1.61 -15.93
CA GLN A 35 35.23 -1.15 -16.36
C GLN A 35 34.10 -1.73 -15.52
N LEU A 36 34.38 -2.80 -14.75
CA LEU A 36 33.37 -3.51 -13.98
C LEU A 36 32.74 -2.64 -12.90
N LYS A 37 33.50 -1.73 -12.26
CA LYS A 37 32.96 -0.82 -11.26
C LYS A 37 31.84 0.07 -11.82
N GLY A 38 32.09 0.69 -12.96
CA GLY A 38 31.09 1.54 -13.62
C GLY A 38 29.88 0.75 -14.09
N LEU A 39 30.09 -0.48 -14.60
CA LEU A 39 29.00 -1.37 -14.98
C LEU A 39 28.11 -1.77 -13.79
N LEU A 40 28.73 -2.15 -12.67
CA LEU A 40 28.00 -2.52 -11.45
C LEU A 40 27.23 -1.33 -10.88
N SER A 41 27.83 -0.13 -10.79
CA SER A 41 27.12 1.07 -10.36
C SER A 41 25.88 1.33 -11.24
N TYR A 42 26.05 1.29 -12.55
CA TYR A 42 24.95 1.48 -13.51
C TYR A 42 23.82 0.44 -13.31
N ILE A 43 24.16 -0.84 -13.14
CA ILE A 43 23.18 -1.92 -12.99
C ILE A 43 22.44 -1.81 -11.64
N ILE A 44 23.15 -1.43 -10.57
CA ILE A 44 22.56 -1.21 -9.23
C ILE A 44 21.61 0.00 -9.25
N GLU A 45 22.04 1.12 -9.85
CA GLU A 45 21.22 2.33 -9.99
C GLU A 45 19.92 2.09 -10.78
N ASN A 46 19.97 1.17 -11.76
CA ASN A 46 18.78 0.76 -12.52
C ASN A 46 18.02 -0.41 -11.89
N SER A 47 18.27 -0.70 -10.61
CA SER A 47 17.56 -1.72 -9.81
C SER A 47 17.58 -3.14 -10.39
N LYS A 48 18.60 -3.49 -11.17
CA LYS A 48 18.76 -4.82 -11.78
C LYS A 48 19.64 -5.76 -10.96
N LEU A 49 20.47 -5.19 -10.08
CA LEU A 49 21.29 -5.91 -9.11
C LEU A 49 21.18 -5.24 -7.74
N GLU A 50 21.13 -6.04 -6.69
CA GLU A 50 21.22 -5.61 -5.31
C GLU A 50 22.58 -6.01 -4.73
N HIS A 51 23.23 -5.07 -4.01
CA HIS A 51 24.46 -5.35 -3.28
C HIS A 51 24.11 -5.90 -1.90
N ILE A 52 24.31 -7.20 -1.68
CA ILE A 52 23.88 -7.89 -0.46
C ILE A 52 25.04 -8.15 0.54
N GLY A 53 26.27 -7.85 0.16
CA GLY A 53 27.44 -8.04 1.02
C GLY A 53 28.74 -7.70 0.28
N ARG A 54 29.89 -7.77 0.97
CA ARG A 54 31.18 -7.41 0.39
C ARG A 54 31.46 -8.22 -0.88
N ASN A 55 31.45 -7.56 -2.05
CA ASN A 55 31.63 -8.16 -3.37
C ASN A 55 30.58 -9.24 -3.74
N GLN A 56 29.40 -9.22 -3.10
CA GLN A 56 28.29 -10.13 -3.39
C GLN A 56 27.09 -9.37 -3.87
N TYR A 57 26.48 -9.90 -4.91
CA TYR A 57 25.35 -9.30 -5.62
C TYR A 57 24.29 -10.36 -5.87
N ARG A 58 23.05 -9.92 -5.84
CA ARG A 58 21.90 -10.74 -6.25
C ARG A 58 21.19 -10.04 -7.39
N LYS A 59 20.79 -10.81 -8.40
CA LYS A 59 19.84 -10.31 -9.40
C LYS A 59 18.58 -9.88 -8.66
N VAL A 60 18.16 -8.65 -8.85
CA VAL A 60 16.79 -8.28 -8.52
C VAL A 60 15.96 -9.04 -9.54
N LEU A 61 15.37 -10.16 -9.10
CA LEU A 61 14.35 -10.87 -9.87
C LEU A 61 13.34 -9.78 -10.22
N ASP A 62 13.01 -9.66 -11.51
CA ASP A 62 12.16 -8.58 -12.00
C ASP A 62 11.13 -8.27 -10.92
N SER A 63 11.28 -7.12 -10.28
CA SER A 63 10.28 -6.65 -9.35
C SER A 63 8.99 -6.87 -10.11
N VAL A 64 8.14 -7.74 -9.63
CA VAL A 64 6.77 -7.85 -10.10
C VAL A 64 6.41 -6.43 -10.46
N ASN A 65 5.95 -6.14 -11.68
CA ASN A 65 5.69 -4.78 -12.15
C ASN A 65 4.68 -4.16 -11.20
N THR A 66 5.18 -3.79 -10.00
CA THR A 66 4.34 -3.17 -8.98
C THR A 66 3.97 -1.81 -9.51
N THR A 67 2.69 -1.60 -9.59
CA THR A 67 2.13 -0.32 -10.02
C THR A 67 1.90 0.57 -8.81
N LYS A 68 1.67 1.84 -9.06
CA LYS A 68 1.22 2.75 -8.00
C LYS A 68 -0.25 2.48 -7.73
N TYR A 69 -0.60 2.41 -6.46
CA TYR A 69 -2.00 2.25 -6.06
C TYR A 69 -2.80 3.51 -6.43
N GLU A 70 -3.86 3.32 -7.18
CA GLU A 70 -4.78 4.37 -7.59
C GLU A 70 -6.17 4.10 -7.04
N ASN A 71 -6.79 5.14 -6.48
CA ASN A 71 -8.12 5.04 -5.90
C ASN A 71 -9.19 5.15 -7.01
N GLN A 72 -10.10 4.20 -7.06
CA GLN A 72 -11.25 4.19 -7.99
C GLN A 72 -12.53 4.48 -7.21
N TYR A 73 -13.06 5.68 -7.39
CA TYR A 73 -14.23 6.15 -6.66
C TYR A 73 -15.53 5.86 -7.40
N THR A 74 -16.58 5.47 -6.65
CA THR A 74 -17.94 5.48 -7.16
C THR A 74 -18.48 6.91 -7.30
N ASP A 75 -19.57 7.07 -8.05
CA ASP A 75 -20.23 8.38 -8.24
C ASP A 75 -20.62 9.01 -6.91
N ILE A 76 -21.05 8.21 -5.92
CA ILE A 76 -21.37 8.71 -4.57
C ILE A 76 -20.11 9.24 -3.88
N ALA A 77 -19.00 8.54 -3.96
CA ALA A 77 -17.75 9.01 -3.38
C ALA A 77 -17.24 10.28 -4.07
N LEU A 78 -17.40 10.39 -5.40
CA LEU A 78 -17.06 11.61 -6.15
C LEU A 78 -17.94 12.80 -5.75
N GLN A 79 -19.24 12.60 -5.51
CA GLN A 79 -20.14 13.63 -5.00
C GLN A 79 -19.70 14.12 -3.61
N ILE A 80 -19.34 13.18 -2.72
CA ILE A 80 -18.80 13.53 -1.38
C ILE A 80 -17.51 14.35 -1.52
N ILE A 81 -16.60 13.95 -2.40
CA ILE A 81 -15.35 14.69 -2.66
C ILE A 81 -15.67 16.11 -3.13
N SER A 82 -16.61 16.30 -4.07
CA SER A 82 -17.01 17.63 -4.54
C SER A 82 -17.52 18.51 -3.39
N ILE A 83 -18.40 17.96 -2.54
CA ILE A 83 -18.91 18.69 -1.35
C ILE A 83 -17.76 19.07 -0.41
N MET A 84 -16.84 18.15 -0.15
CA MET A 84 -15.72 18.41 0.74
C MET A 84 -14.76 19.48 0.19
N GLU A 85 -14.48 19.46 -1.09
CA GLU A 85 -13.60 20.44 -1.74
C GLU A 85 -14.25 21.83 -1.85
N GLU A 86 -15.55 21.90 -2.09
CA GLU A 86 -16.27 23.16 -2.25
C GLU A 86 -16.61 23.83 -0.90
N GLU A 87 -17.08 23.06 0.07
CA GLU A 87 -17.63 23.61 1.31
C GLU A 87 -16.66 23.50 2.50
N PHE A 88 -15.71 22.56 2.47
CA PHE A 88 -14.76 22.30 3.55
C PHE A 88 -13.29 22.28 3.10
N PRO A 89 -12.82 23.27 2.30
CA PRO A 89 -11.49 23.22 1.66
C PRO A 89 -10.32 23.20 2.65
N LEU A 90 -10.54 23.59 3.92
CA LEU A 90 -9.52 23.62 4.97
C LEU A 90 -9.53 22.37 5.84
N ILE A 91 -10.55 21.51 5.73
CA ILE A 91 -10.66 20.30 6.54
C ILE A 91 -9.85 19.17 5.92
N GLU A 92 -8.94 18.60 6.71
CA GLU A 92 -8.19 17.41 6.28
C GLU A 92 -9.08 16.18 6.36
N TYR A 93 -9.17 15.42 5.25
CA TYR A 93 -9.96 14.21 5.18
C TYR A 93 -9.30 13.12 4.33
N ARG A 94 -9.78 11.89 4.47
CA ARG A 94 -9.52 10.75 3.59
C ARG A 94 -10.84 10.09 3.25
N ILE A 95 -10.95 9.64 2.01
CA ILE A 95 -12.13 8.88 1.56
C ILE A 95 -11.69 7.60 0.90
N TRP A 96 -12.34 6.49 1.23
CA TRP A 96 -12.08 5.20 0.65
C TRP A 96 -13.30 4.30 0.73
N GLU A 97 -13.33 3.24 -0.07
CA GLU A 97 -14.46 2.34 -0.18
C GLU A 97 -14.10 0.92 0.25
N PHE A 98 -14.97 0.30 1.04
CA PHE A 98 -14.75 -1.05 1.55
C PHE A 98 -14.60 -2.07 0.44
N ARG A 99 -15.31 -1.87 -0.68
CA ARG A 99 -15.26 -2.69 -1.89
C ARG A 99 -13.85 -2.78 -2.52
N TRP A 100 -12.97 -1.81 -2.30
CA TRP A 100 -11.59 -1.87 -2.84
C TRP A 100 -10.82 -3.08 -2.33
N LEU A 101 -11.18 -3.60 -1.15
CA LEU A 101 -10.56 -4.79 -0.61
C LEU A 101 -10.86 -6.06 -1.42
N ASN A 102 -11.91 -6.06 -2.26
CA ASN A 102 -12.24 -7.19 -3.14
C ASN A 102 -11.12 -7.55 -4.13
N GLU A 103 -10.24 -6.60 -4.43
CA GLU A 103 -9.07 -6.84 -5.27
C GLU A 103 -8.08 -7.82 -4.60
N PHE A 104 -8.09 -7.89 -3.27
CA PHE A 104 -7.11 -8.63 -2.48
C PHE A 104 -7.71 -9.83 -1.75
N LEU A 105 -9.02 -9.90 -1.63
CA LEU A 105 -9.72 -10.91 -0.84
C LEU A 105 -10.26 -12.04 -1.71
N ASN A 106 -10.14 -13.27 -1.23
CA ASN A 106 -10.76 -14.42 -1.89
C ASN A 106 -12.30 -14.39 -1.79
N HIS A 107 -12.82 -13.85 -0.69
CA HIS A 107 -14.25 -13.73 -0.47
C HIS A 107 -14.71 -12.30 -0.79
N GLN A 108 -15.61 -12.16 -1.73
CA GLN A 108 -16.11 -10.88 -2.18
C GLN A 108 -16.97 -10.19 -1.11
N ILE A 109 -16.71 -8.92 -0.88
CA ILE A 109 -17.51 -8.04 -0.04
C ILE A 109 -18.81 -7.73 -0.78
N GLY A 110 -19.93 -8.16 -0.22
CA GLY A 110 -21.25 -7.99 -0.85
C GLY A 110 -21.84 -6.58 -0.69
N ARG A 111 -21.53 -5.88 0.42
CA ARG A 111 -21.97 -4.50 0.66
C ARG A 111 -20.81 -3.55 0.66
N ASN A 112 -20.93 -2.46 -0.09
CA ASN A 112 -19.97 -1.38 -0.03
C ASN A 112 -20.29 -0.44 1.13
N TYR A 113 -19.23 0.08 1.76
CA TYR A 113 -19.29 1.20 2.70
C TYR A 113 -18.28 2.24 2.25
N ILE A 114 -18.67 3.50 2.30
CA ILE A 114 -17.79 4.63 1.98
C ILE A 114 -17.31 5.22 3.30
N PHE A 115 -16.03 5.08 3.59
CA PHE A 115 -15.41 5.64 4.79
C PHE A 115 -14.91 7.05 4.47
N LEU A 116 -15.49 8.04 5.13
CA LEU A 116 -15.07 9.43 5.12
C LEU A 116 -14.42 9.74 6.46
N GLU A 117 -13.10 9.69 6.49
CA GLU A 117 -12.33 10.00 7.69
C GLU A 117 -11.97 11.48 7.69
N VAL A 118 -12.42 12.21 8.68
CA VAL A 118 -12.33 13.67 8.79
C VAL A 118 -11.54 14.04 10.04
N GLU A 119 -10.76 15.10 10.00
CA GLU A 119 -10.09 15.61 11.18
C GLU A 119 -11.06 15.83 12.33
N LYS A 120 -10.54 15.74 13.57
CA LYS A 120 -11.36 15.58 14.78
C LYS A 120 -12.49 16.61 14.91
N ASP A 121 -12.16 17.86 14.68
CA ASP A 121 -13.07 18.98 14.96
C ASP A 121 -14.05 19.27 13.80
N GLY A 122 -13.84 18.63 12.65
CA GLY A 122 -14.70 18.75 11.47
C GLY A 122 -15.80 17.68 11.37
N CYS A 123 -15.73 16.59 12.16
CA CYS A 123 -16.62 15.44 11.97
C CYS A 123 -18.11 15.78 12.04
N GLU A 124 -18.53 16.54 13.02
CA GLU A 124 -19.94 16.90 13.25
C GLU A 124 -20.46 17.84 12.14
N PHE A 125 -19.70 18.85 11.77
CA PHE A 125 -20.07 19.77 10.67
C PHE A 125 -20.21 19.04 9.33
N VAL A 126 -19.24 18.20 9.01
CA VAL A 126 -19.28 17.38 7.81
C VAL A 126 -20.46 16.41 7.84
N PHE A 127 -20.74 15.81 9.00
CA PHE A 127 -21.89 14.92 9.17
C PHE A 127 -23.21 15.61 8.86
N GLU A 128 -23.47 16.79 9.45
CA GLU A 128 -24.71 17.54 9.22
C GLU A 128 -24.90 17.86 7.75
N ARG A 129 -23.84 18.27 7.05
CA ARG A 129 -23.90 18.56 5.63
C ARG A 129 -24.13 17.32 4.77
N ILE A 130 -23.38 16.24 5.04
CA ILE A 130 -23.48 15.00 4.25
C ILE A 130 -24.85 14.32 4.48
N VAL A 131 -25.40 14.37 5.69
CA VAL A 131 -26.77 13.85 5.97
C VAL A 131 -27.83 14.60 5.16
N SER A 132 -27.70 15.91 4.98
CA SER A 132 -28.67 16.68 4.20
C SER A 132 -28.73 16.23 2.73
N GLU A 133 -27.63 15.73 2.17
CA GLU A 133 -27.57 15.24 0.78
C GLU A 133 -27.90 13.74 0.68
N PHE A 134 -27.42 12.94 1.64
CA PHE A 134 -27.52 11.48 1.61
C PHE A 134 -28.39 10.95 2.78
N ALA A 135 -29.59 11.48 2.94
CA ALA A 135 -30.48 11.12 4.04
C ALA A 135 -30.66 9.61 4.18
N GLY A 136 -30.58 9.10 5.41
CA GLY A 136 -30.73 7.68 5.74
C GLY A 136 -29.54 6.79 5.39
N LYS A 137 -28.45 7.34 4.81
CA LYS A 137 -27.26 6.57 4.45
C LYS A 137 -26.01 6.94 5.23
N VAL A 138 -26.08 7.88 6.15
CA VAL A 138 -24.91 8.42 6.85
C VAL A 138 -24.89 7.99 8.30
N LEU A 139 -23.74 7.50 8.76
CA LEU A 139 -23.49 7.09 10.13
C LEU A 139 -22.27 7.86 10.67
N LEU A 140 -22.42 8.51 11.82
CA LEU A 140 -21.34 9.22 12.50
C LEU A 140 -20.71 8.34 13.57
N LYS A 141 -19.42 8.05 13.45
CA LYS A 141 -18.63 7.26 14.40
C LYS A 141 -19.35 6.00 14.91
N PRO A 142 -19.99 5.20 14.00
CA PRO A 142 -20.76 4.05 14.42
C PRO A 142 -19.87 2.95 15.01
N ASP A 143 -20.41 2.18 15.95
CA ASP A 143 -19.84 0.88 16.28
C ASP A 143 -20.24 -0.19 15.24
N LEU A 144 -19.68 -1.40 15.35
CA LEU A 144 -19.96 -2.47 14.39
C LEU A 144 -21.46 -2.86 14.41
N ASN A 145 -22.09 -2.92 15.59
CA ASN A 145 -23.51 -3.28 15.69
C ASN A 145 -24.41 -2.26 14.97
N GLN A 146 -24.05 -0.98 15.07
CA GLN A 146 -24.75 0.08 14.35
C GLN A 146 -24.57 -0.05 12.84
N ILE A 147 -23.36 -0.38 12.35
CA ILE A 147 -23.11 -0.64 10.94
C ILE A 147 -23.93 -1.84 10.44
N LEU A 148 -23.91 -2.95 11.19
CA LEU A 148 -24.63 -4.16 10.81
C LEU A 148 -26.16 -3.98 10.82
N ARG A 149 -26.67 -3.17 11.77
CA ARG A 149 -28.11 -2.95 11.93
C ARG A 149 -28.68 -1.90 10.99
N TYR A 150 -27.95 -0.82 10.74
CA TYR A 150 -28.42 0.34 10.00
C TYR A 150 -27.72 0.57 8.67
N GLY A 151 -26.57 -0.04 8.49
CA GLY A 151 -25.79 0.09 7.24
C GLY A 151 -26.50 -0.62 6.07
N ILE A 152 -26.69 0.12 5.00
CA ILE A 152 -27.14 -0.38 3.70
C ILE A 152 -26.01 -0.27 2.69
N ASP A 153 -26.17 -0.78 1.48
CA ASP A 153 -25.15 -0.65 0.43
C ASP A 153 -24.86 0.82 0.13
N ASN A 154 -23.58 1.14 0.04
CA ASN A 154 -23.06 2.50 -0.10
C ASN A 154 -23.41 3.46 1.07
N SER A 155 -23.59 2.93 2.29
CA SER A 155 -23.65 3.79 3.47
C SER A 155 -22.32 4.52 3.68
N ILE A 156 -22.44 5.79 4.07
CA ILE A 156 -21.31 6.69 4.35
C ILE A 156 -21.00 6.63 5.84
N ILE A 157 -19.80 6.22 6.18
CA ILE A 157 -19.33 6.12 7.56
C ILE A 157 -18.36 7.27 7.81
N ILE A 158 -18.78 8.26 8.59
CA ILE A 158 -17.93 9.38 8.97
C ILE A 158 -17.20 9.03 10.27
N ASP A 159 -15.88 9.04 10.19
CA ASP A 159 -14.99 8.72 11.30
C ASP A 159 -13.92 9.81 11.49
N ARG A 160 -13.27 9.74 12.65
CA ARG A 160 -12.12 10.58 12.92
C ARG A 160 -10.89 10.12 12.16
N LEU A 161 -10.32 11.01 11.36
CA LEU A 161 -9.01 10.82 10.76
C LEU A 161 -7.92 10.73 11.83
N ILE A 162 -7.09 9.71 11.73
CA ILE A 162 -5.94 9.57 12.62
C ILE A 162 -4.80 10.46 12.11
N SER A 163 -4.19 11.22 13.02
CA SER A 163 -3.04 12.08 12.69
C SER A 163 -1.90 11.28 12.08
N GLU A 164 -1.13 11.92 11.19
CA GLU A 164 -0.04 11.31 10.42
C GLU A 164 -0.49 10.18 9.49
N SER A 165 -1.78 10.14 9.17
CA SER A 165 -2.34 9.19 8.22
C SER A 165 -1.68 9.39 6.85
N PRO A 166 -1.12 8.33 6.24
CA PRO A 166 -0.51 8.42 4.91
C PRO A 166 -1.49 8.92 3.85
N LYS A 167 -1.02 9.89 3.06
CA LYS A 167 -1.77 10.47 1.94
C LYS A 167 -1.42 9.74 0.65
N GLY A 168 -2.39 9.66 -0.27
CA GLY A 168 -2.11 9.34 -1.66
C GLY A 168 -1.21 10.40 -2.32
N ARG A 169 -0.70 10.09 -3.50
CA ARG A 169 0.32 10.95 -4.16
C ARG A 169 -0.29 12.17 -4.84
N ASN A 170 -1.46 12.03 -5.43
CA ASN A 170 -2.03 13.05 -6.30
C ASN A 170 -2.88 14.08 -5.56
N ASN A 171 -3.68 13.63 -4.58
CA ASN A 171 -4.58 14.49 -3.82
C ASN A 171 -4.52 14.15 -2.33
N GLN A 172 -4.79 15.15 -1.48
CA GLN A 172 -4.76 14.98 -0.03
C GLN A 172 -5.87 14.05 0.50
N HIS A 173 -6.98 13.90 -0.22
CA HIS A 173 -8.07 13.01 0.17
C HIS A 173 -7.86 11.56 -0.19
N GLN A 174 -6.89 11.26 -1.08
CA GLN A 174 -6.62 9.89 -1.50
C GLN A 174 -6.00 9.07 -0.37
N LEU A 175 -6.40 7.80 -0.33
CA LEU A 175 -5.84 6.81 0.57
C LEU A 175 -4.53 6.26 -0.01
N ALA A 176 -3.47 6.26 0.78
CA ALA A 176 -2.27 5.53 0.44
C ALA A 176 -2.42 4.04 0.78
N ILE A 177 -1.82 3.15 -0.02
CA ILE A 177 -1.89 1.70 0.23
C ILE A 177 -1.31 1.32 1.60
N GLU A 178 -0.30 2.04 2.08
CA GLU A 178 0.29 1.84 3.40
C GLU A 178 -0.70 2.09 4.54
N LYS A 179 -1.62 3.06 4.35
CA LYS A 179 -2.69 3.30 5.30
C LYS A 179 -3.66 2.13 5.34
N LEU A 180 -4.08 1.65 4.16
CA LEU A 180 -4.99 0.51 4.05
C LEU A 180 -4.44 -0.72 4.77
N ILE A 181 -3.17 -1.07 4.54
CA ILE A 181 -2.48 -2.18 5.20
C ILE A 181 -2.53 -2.03 6.72
N VAL A 182 -2.16 -0.87 7.23
CA VAL A 182 -2.11 -0.66 8.68
C VAL A 182 -3.51 -0.66 9.31
N ASP A 183 -4.49 -0.08 8.65
CA ASP A 183 -5.85 0.00 9.19
C ASP A 183 -6.55 -1.37 9.23
N LEU A 184 -6.20 -2.32 8.35
CA LEU A 184 -6.62 -3.72 8.48
C LEU A 184 -6.22 -4.30 9.85
N PHE A 185 -5.07 -3.90 10.40
CA PHE A 185 -4.60 -4.34 11.72
C PHE A 185 -5.08 -3.47 12.88
N ALA A 186 -5.26 -2.18 12.64
CA ALA A 186 -5.51 -1.22 13.71
C ALA A 186 -6.99 -0.95 13.95
N ASN A 187 -7.83 -1.11 12.92
CA ASN A 187 -9.25 -0.84 13.02
C ASN A 187 -10.00 -2.11 13.45
N LYS A 188 -10.53 -2.07 14.70
CA LYS A 188 -11.27 -3.19 15.28
C LYS A 188 -12.48 -3.60 14.44
N ARG A 189 -13.22 -2.65 13.88
CA ARG A 189 -14.39 -2.91 13.03
C ARG A 189 -14.01 -3.65 11.75
N LEU A 190 -12.92 -3.24 11.08
CA LEU A 190 -12.45 -3.94 9.88
C LEU A 190 -12.04 -5.38 10.20
N LYS A 191 -11.37 -5.61 11.33
CA LYS A 191 -11.03 -6.98 11.78
C LYS A 191 -12.25 -7.86 11.99
N GLU A 192 -13.34 -7.29 12.47
CA GLU A 192 -14.59 -8.03 12.73
C GLU A 192 -15.45 -8.18 11.46
N MET A 193 -15.30 -7.29 10.48
CA MET A 193 -16.00 -7.35 9.19
C MET A 193 -15.31 -8.29 8.18
N LEU A 194 -14.03 -8.57 8.36
CA LEU A 194 -13.21 -9.39 7.48
C LEU A 194 -12.74 -10.66 8.19
N SER A 195 -12.54 -11.73 7.43
CA SER A 195 -11.90 -12.94 7.96
C SER A 195 -10.41 -12.70 8.16
N PHE A 196 -9.92 -12.85 9.40
CA PHE A 196 -8.50 -12.73 9.70
C PHE A 196 -7.64 -13.80 8.98
N GLY A 197 -8.26 -14.93 8.63
CA GLY A 197 -7.62 -16.00 7.84
C GLY A 197 -7.21 -15.56 6.43
N ASP A 198 -7.88 -14.55 5.86
CA ASP A 198 -7.58 -14.07 4.52
C ASP A 198 -6.45 -13.01 4.48
N TYR A 199 -6.03 -12.49 5.64
CA TYR A 199 -5.01 -11.42 5.72
C TYR A 199 -3.65 -11.79 5.12
N PRO A 200 -3.08 -13.00 5.31
CA PRO A 200 -1.82 -13.34 4.69
C PRO A 200 -1.87 -13.21 3.17
N ALA A 201 -2.86 -13.83 2.55
CA ALA A 201 -3.03 -13.79 1.10
C ALA A 201 -3.32 -12.38 0.58
N ALA A 202 -4.16 -11.61 1.29
CA ALA A 202 -4.47 -10.22 0.93
C ALA A 202 -3.22 -9.33 0.98
N LEU A 203 -2.38 -9.47 2.00
CA LEU A 203 -1.14 -8.70 2.10
C LEU A 203 -0.13 -9.10 1.03
N GLU A 204 0.04 -10.40 0.77
CA GLU A 204 0.89 -10.87 -0.32
C GLU A 204 0.42 -10.34 -1.68
N ALA A 205 -0.89 -10.32 -1.94
CA ALA A 205 -1.47 -9.73 -3.14
C ALA A 205 -1.15 -8.23 -3.24
N ILE A 206 -1.36 -7.46 -2.17
CA ILE A 206 -1.04 -6.03 -2.12
C ILE A 206 0.44 -5.79 -2.45
N PHE A 207 1.36 -6.51 -1.79
CA PHE A 207 2.80 -6.32 -2.00
C PHE A 207 3.28 -6.83 -3.36
N SER A 208 2.55 -7.74 -3.99
CA SER A 208 2.84 -8.21 -5.35
C SER A 208 2.35 -7.25 -6.43
N LEU A 209 1.24 -6.56 -6.21
CA LEU A 209 0.61 -5.68 -7.19
C LEU A 209 1.10 -4.22 -7.09
N TYR A 210 1.40 -3.76 -5.86
CA TYR A 210 1.63 -2.34 -5.60
C TYR A 210 2.97 -2.04 -4.95
N GLU A 211 3.51 -0.85 -5.29
CA GLU A 211 4.67 -0.28 -4.60
C GLU A 211 4.27 0.11 -3.17
N VAL A 212 4.81 -0.59 -2.17
CA VAL A 212 4.58 -0.28 -0.75
C VAL A 212 5.83 0.36 -0.15
N ASP A 213 5.70 1.59 0.34
CA ASP A 213 6.73 2.25 1.14
C ASP A 213 6.68 1.72 2.58
N GLN A 214 7.52 0.72 2.87
CA GLN A 214 7.56 0.07 4.18
C GLN A 214 7.94 1.04 5.31
N VAL A 215 8.77 2.06 5.05
CA VAL A 215 9.15 3.07 6.06
C VAL A 215 7.93 3.90 6.46
N LYS A 216 7.18 4.38 5.47
CA LYS A 216 5.93 5.12 5.65
C LYS A 216 4.88 4.26 6.35
N MET A 217 4.73 3.00 5.94
CA MET A 217 3.81 2.03 6.55
C MET A 217 4.11 1.81 8.03
N PHE A 218 5.36 1.48 8.39
CA PHE A 218 5.72 1.21 9.78
C PHE A 218 5.69 2.47 10.66
N ARG A 219 6.00 3.65 10.12
CA ARG A 219 5.81 4.91 10.84
C ARG A 219 4.34 5.10 11.24
N TYR A 220 3.42 4.89 10.32
CA TYR A 220 1.99 4.97 10.62
C TYR A 220 1.52 3.83 11.54
N ALA A 221 2.01 2.61 11.36
CA ALA A 221 1.73 1.50 12.26
C ALA A 221 2.17 1.80 13.71
N ARG A 222 3.32 2.46 13.90
CA ARG A 222 3.78 2.96 15.21
C ARG A 222 2.80 3.97 15.80
N ARG A 223 2.33 4.92 14.99
CA ARG A 223 1.31 5.90 15.39
C ARG A 223 0.01 5.23 15.84
N ARG A 224 -0.31 4.05 15.26
CA ARG A 224 -1.47 3.22 15.61
C ARG A 224 -1.20 2.20 16.71
N ASN A 225 -0.01 2.16 17.31
CA ASN A 225 0.45 1.15 18.27
C ASN A 225 0.34 -0.29 17.73
N LYS A 226 0.60 -0.48 16.44
CA LYS A 226 0.51 -1.77 15.73
C LYS A 226 1.78 -2.19 14.99
N GLU A 227 2.88 -1.43 15.11
CA GLU A 227 4.12 -1.74 14.37
C GLU A 227 4.63 -3.14 14.68
N ARG A 228 4.71 -3.50 15.98
CA ARG A 228 5.22 -4.80 16.40
C ARG A 228 4.31 -5.94 15.90
N GLU A 229 3.00 -5.83 16.11
CA GLU A 229 2.01 -6.82 15.67
C GLU A 229 2.07 -7.02 14.15
N LEU A 230 2.16 -5.94 13.39
CA LEU A 230 2.25 -5.99 11.94
C LEU A 230 3.57 -6.63 11.47
N ARG A 231 4.72 -6.27 12.06
CA ARG A 231 6.01 -6.88 11.71
C ARG A 231 6.02 -8.38 11.98
N GLU A 232 5.61 -8.80 13.18
CA GLU A 232 5.53 -10.20 13.56
C GLU A 232 4.59 -10.99 12.64
N PHE A 233 3.48 -10.38 12.24
CA PHE A 233 2.55 -10.99 11.30
C PHE A 233 3.16 -11.16 9.91
N LEU A 234 3.74 -10.12 9.35
CA LEU A 234 4.38 -10.17 8.03
C LEU A 234 5.50 -11.22 7.99
N GLN A 235 6.35 -11.27 9.02
CA GLN A 235 7.46 -12.22 9.10
C GLN A 235 7.02 -13.68 9.28
N ASN A 236 5.96 -13.93 10.05
CA ASN A 236 5.60 -15.30 10.45
C ASN A 236 4.45 -15.89 9.64
N LYS A 237 3.67 -15.06 8.93
CA LYS A 237 2.43 -15.47 8.25
C LYS A 237 2.43 -15.20 6.75
N THR A 238 3.45 -14.49 6.24
CA THR A 238 3.55 -14.15 4.81
C THR A 238 4.97 -14.41 4.30
N ASN A 239 5.12 -14.43 2.98
CA ASN A 239 6.41 -14.50 2.30
C ASN A 239 6.98 -13.11 1.94
N ILE A 240 6.44 -12.05 2.54
CA ILE A 240 6.84 -10.67 2.26
C ILE A 240 8.20 -10.37 2.90
N GLU A 241 9.17 -9.98 2.08
CA GLU A 241 10.48 -9.54 2.55
C GLU A 241 10.40 -8.16 3.18
N LEU A 242 10.78 -8.05 4.46
CA LEU A 242 10.88 -6.76 5.13
C LEU A 242 12.25 -6.16 4.89
N LYS A 243 12.28 -4.91 4.40
CA LYS A 243 13.51 -4.14 4.32
C LYS A 243 14.04 -3.88 5.73
N VAL A 244 15.28 -4.28 5.97
CA VAL A 244 15.97 -4.00 7.23
C VAL A 244 16.18 -2.48 7.29
N GLY A 245 15.52 -1.82 8.25
CA GLY A 245 15.68 -0.40 8.53
C GLY A 245 16.86 -0.16 9.45
#